data_3b6688ef072d057399b27f17a8d60086
#
_entry.id   3b6688ef072d057399b27f17a8d60086
#
_cell.length_a   1.000
_cell.length_b   1.000
_cell.length_c   1.000
_cell.angle_alpha   90.00
_cell.angle_beta   90.00
_cell.angle_gamma   90.00
#
_symmetry.space_group_name_H-M   'P 1'
#
loop_
_entity.id
_entity.type
_entity.pdbx_description
1 polymer ?
#
loop_
_entity_poly.entity_id
_entity_poly.type
_entity_poly.pdbx_seq_one_letter_code
_entity_poly.pdbx_strand_id
1 'polypeptide(L)'
;EEKDKDGKNIDESLTVRAENDATILNIAASGSGATKGFSGAGQISLNWVDDKTDAHVKDSTVKAKEATTIEAKDKGKIDSYTGAVSVSTHSSAVGAAIGVNLIEGDTKAYLENSEVAGTTEGEKAGRLAVTADEASQITSIIASGALADKAATSFSASGNWIHTTTDAHVDSGKAMKTGALTIDAGNHSNATLGVGTGAISNTAVGASVAVMVNDSDVKASLSGDAKKEKTIEADGISVKADNA
;
A
#
# COMPACT_ATOMS: atom_id res chain seq x y z
N GLU A 1 -16.35 29.09 -24.30
CA GLU A 1 -16.82 28.25 -23.17
C GLU A 1 -18.25 27.81 -23.47
N GLU A 2 -18.44 26.53 -23.67
CA GLU A 2 -19.75 25.94 -23.87
C GLU A 2 -20.49 25.90 -22.54
N LYS A 3 -21.73 26.35 -22.53
CA LYS A 3 -22.57 26.41 -21.33
C LYS A 3 -23.69 25.41 -21.43
N ASP A 4 -24.03 24.78 -20.32
CA ASP A 4 -25.18 23.93 -20.20
C ASP A 4 -26.51 24.75 -20.33
N LYS A 5 -27.63 24.04 -20.25
CA LYS A 5 -28.98 24.63 -20.38
C LYS A 5 -29.27 25.67 -19.29
N ASP A 6 -28.52 25.63 -18.20
CA ASP A 6 -28.68 26.51 -17.03
C ASP A 6 -27.61 27.63 -17.03
N GLY A 7 -26.80 27.73 -18.12
CA GLY A 7 -25.75 28.78 -18.28
C GLY A 7 -24.47 28.53 -17.47
N LYS A 8 -24.27 27.33 -16.92
CA LYS A 8 -23.08 26.92 -16.22
C LYS A 8 -22.04 26.40 -17.22
N ASN A 9 -20.77 26.73 -17.04
CA ASN A 9 -19.70 26.20 -17.88
C ASN A 9 -19.68 24.68 -17.81
N ILE A 10 -19.64 24.03 -18.98
CA ILE A 10 -19.47 22.58 -19.07
C ILE A 10 -17.99 22.31 -18.77
N ASP A 11 -17.72 21.50 -17.78
CA ASP A 11 -16.39 20.95 -17.53
C ASP A 11 -16.11 19.89 -18.60
N GLU A 12 -15.23 20.22 -19.56
CA GLU A 12 -14.88 19.36 -20.69
C GLU A 12 -13.74 18.39 -20.32
N SER A 13 -13.54 18.13 -19.04
CA SER A 13 -12.60 17.16 -18.49
C SER A 13 -13.28 15.84 -18.08
N LEU A 14 -12.51 14.75 -18.10
CA LEU A 14 -12.92 13.46 -17.55
C LEU A 14 -11.97 13.05 -16.42
N THR A 15 -12.52 12.72 -15.26
CA THR A 15 -11.77 12.12 -14.17
C THR A 15 -12.36 10.78 -13.76
N VAL A 16 -11.56 9.73 -13.84
CA VAL A 16 -11.84 8.40 -13.29
C VAL A 16 -10.89 8.15 -12.15
N ARG A 17 -11.41 7.98 -10.93
CA ARG A 17 -10.60 7.83 -9.73
C ARG A 17 -11.06 6.66 -8.88
N ALA A 18 -10.10 5.86 -8.45
CA ALA A 18 -10.26 4.86 -7.38
C ALA A 18 -9.29 5.23 -6.24
N GLU A 19 -9.78 5.19 -5.01
CA GLU A 19 -8.98 5.47 -3.83
C GLU A 19 -9.35 4.49 -2.72
N ASN A 20 -8.34 3.90 -2.09
CA ASN A 20 -8.48 3.07 -0.92
C ASN A 20 -7.57 3.60 0.20
N ASP A 21 -8.06 3.58 1.45
CA ASP A 21 -7.35 3.99 2.67
C ASP A 21 -7.73 3.03 3.79
N ALA A 22 -7.11 1.84 3.78
CA ALA A 22 -7.34 0.80 4.77
C ALA A 22 -6.39 0.97 5.95
N THR A 23 -6.91 1.04 7.17
CA THR A 23 -6.11 1.21 8.38
C THR A 23 -6.47 0.16 9.44
N ILE A 24 -5.45 -0.56 9.93
CA ILE A 24 -5.53 -1.41 11.11
C ILE A 24 -4.70 -0.80 12.24
N LEU A 25 -5.35 -0.50 13.36
CA LEU A 25 -4.68 -0.23 14.63
C LEU A 25 -4.88 -1.41 15.57
N ASN A 26 -3.81 -2.11 15.89
CA ASN A 26 -3.82 -3.24 16.81
C ASN A 26 -2.99 -2.94 18.05
N ILE A 27 -3.62 -3.03 19.23
CA ILE A 27 -2.96 -2.92 20.53
C ILE A 27 -3.30 -4.16 21.33
N ALA A 28 -2.31 -5.02 21.54
CA ALA A 28 -2.48 -6.28 22.24
C ALA A 28 -1.48 -6.38 23.40
N ALA A 29 -1.98 -6.54 24.60
CA ALA A 29 -1.15 -6.65 25.80
C ALA A 29 -1.63 -7.77 26.72
N SER A 30 -0.68 -8.48 27.31
CA SER A 30 -0.95 -9.48 28.33
C SER A 30 -0.05 -9.29 29.54
N GLY A 31 -0.57 -9.61 30.72
CA GLY A 31 0.16 -9.55 31.98
C GLY A 31 -0.17 -10.74 32.87
N SER A 32 0.81 -11.23 33.61
CA SER A 32 0.66 -12.32 34.57
C SER A 32 1.53 -12.06 35.81
N GLY A 33 1.03 -12.43 36.99
CA GLY A 33 1.73 -12.30 38.25
C GLY A 33 1.51 -13.51 39.16
N ALA A 34 2.57 -13.98 39.84
CA ALA A 34 2.51 -15.02 40.84
C ALA A 34 3.37 -14.68 42.06
N THR A 35 2.84 -14.86 43.28
CA THR A 35 3.62 -14.69 44.52
C THR A 35 4.29 -15.98 44.97
N LYS A 36 3.72 -17.14 44.65
CA LYS A 36 4.28 -18.46 44.95
C LYS A 36 4.04 -19.37 43.74
N GLY A 37 5.06 -19.60 42.93
CA GLY A 37 4.98 -20.46 41.78
C GLY A 37 5.33 -19.78 40.47
N PHE A 38 5.13 -20.50 39.37
CA PHE A 38 5.40 -20.07 38.00
C PHE A 38 4.41 -18.98 37.52
N SER A 39 4.90 -18.00 36.81
CA SER A 39 4.11 -16.97 36.11
C SER A 39 4.40 -17.01 34.60
N GLY A 40 3.37 -16.92 33.77
CA GLY A 40 3.51 -16.90 32.31
C GLY A 40 2.56 -15.91 31.68
N ALA A 41 3.07 -15.06 30.78
CA ALA A 41 2.28 -14.18 29.95
C ALA A 41 2.66 -14.39 28.47
N GLY A 42 1.66 -14.47 27.61
CA GLY A 42 1.88 -14.62 26.18
C GLY A 42 0.89 -13.79 25.37
N GLN A 43 1.37 -13.24 24.24
CA GLN A 43 0.56 -12.47 23.31
C GLN A 43 0.96 -12.81 21.87
N ILE A 44 -0.06 -13.03 21.02
CA ILE A 44 0.11 -13.19 19.57
C ILE A 44 -0.81 -12.19 18.89
N SER A 45 -0.27 -11.49 17.90
CA SER A 45 -0.97 -10.54 17.06
C SER A 45 -0.75 -10.90 15.59
N LEU A 46 -1.83 -10.95 14.82
CA LEU A 46 -1.79 -11.16 13.37
C LEU A 46 -2.67 -10.12 12.69
N ASN A 47 -2.09 -9.36 11.79
CA ASN A 47 -2.79 -8.33 11.02
C ASN A 47 -2.53 -8.55 9.55
N TRP A 48 -3.59 -8.47 8.76
CA TRP A 48 -3.53 -8.65 7.30
C TRP A 48 -4.44 -7.65 6.61
N VAL A 49 -3.88 -6.94 5.64
CA VAL A 49 -4.57 -6.06 4.69
C VAL A 49 -4.35 -6.64 3.29
N ASP A 50 -5.41 -6.82 2.53
CA ASP A 50 -5.39 -7.27 1.12
C ASP A 50 -6.28 -6.30 0.34
N ASP A 51 -5.65 -5.42 -0.42
CA ASP A 51 -6.31 -4.30 -1.11
C ASP A 51 -6.15 -4.39 -2.62
N LYS A 52 -7.23 -4.01 -3.33
CA LYS A 52 -7.22 -3.86 -4.80
C LYS A 52 -7.87 -2.56 -5.19
N THR A 53 -7.08 -1.68 -5.80
CA THR A 53 -7.51 -0.37 -6.24
C THR A 53 -7.33 -0.24 -7.75
N ASP A 54 -8.44 -0.17 -8.49
CA ASP A 54 -8.45 -0.19 -9.95
C ASP A 54 -9.26 0.97 -10.52
N ALA A 55 -8.60 1.85 -11.27
CA ALA A 55 -9.20 2.94 -12.02
C ALA A 55 -8.92 2.76 -13.51
N HIS A 56 -9.96 2.61 -14.33
CA HIS A 56 -9.72 2.34 -15.74
C HIS A 56 -10.76 2.89 -16.71
N VAL A 57 -10.34 3.03 -17.96
CA VAL A 57 -11.18 3.25 -19.13
C VAL A 57 -10.86 2.17 -20.16
N LYS A 58 -11.86 1.37 -20.51
CA LYS A 58 -11.68 0.24 -21.41
C LYS A 58 -12.77 0.23 -22.49
N ASP A 59 -12.40 -0.18 -23.73
CA ASP A 59 -13.28 -0.37 -24.89
C ASP A 59 -14.18 0.84 -25.21
N SER A 60 -13.69 2.05 -24.93
CA SER A 60 -14.49 3.26 -24.93
C SER A 60 -14.01 4.30 -25.95
N THR A 61 -14.77 5.37 -26.10
CA THR A 61 -14.37 6.58 -26.81
C THR A 61 -14.47 7.75 -25.83
N VAL A 62 -13.34 8.39 -25.55
CA VAL A 62 -13.22 9.56 -24.68
C VAL A 62 -13.06 10.79 -25.57
N LYS A 63 -13.96 11.75 -25.42
CA LYS A 63 -13.85 13.06 -26.04
C LYS A 63 -13.74 14.13 -24.96
N ALA A 64 -12.58 14.74 -24.83
CA ALA A 64 -12.31 15.77 -23.83
C ALA A 64 -11.51 16.90 -24.46
N LYS A 65 -11.90 18.13 -24.22
CA LYS A 65 -11.16 19.29 -24.69
C LYS A 65 -9.99 19.63 -23.76
N GLU A 66 -10.18 19.46 -22.46
CA GLU A 66 -9.18 19.80 -21.46
C GLU A 66 -8.41 18.54 -21.00
N ALA A 67 -8.73 17.99 -19.87
CA ALA A 67 -7.95 16.90 -19.30
C ALA A 67 -8.74 15.60 -19.16
N THR A 68 -8.09 14.48 -19.46
CA THR A 68 -8.54 13.15 -19.05
C THR A 68 -7.56 12.64 -18.01
N THR A 69 -8.06 12.32 -16.82
CA THR A 69 -7.27 11.78 -15.70
C THR A 69 -7.84 10.44 -15.27
N ILE A 70 -6.98 9.42 -15.22
CA ILE A 70 -7.27 8.10 -14.67
C ILE A 70 -6.31 7.90 -13.51
N GLU A 71 -6.81 7.82 -12.28
CA GLU A 71 -6.00 7.83 -11.07
C GLU A 71 -6.43 6.71 -10.12
N ALA A 72 -5.51 5.83 -9.76
CA ALA A 72 -5.65 4.84 -8.69
C ALA A 72 -4.69 5.17 -7.56
N LYS A 73 -5.20 5.24 -6.33
CA LYS A 73 -4.41 5.46 -5.12
C LYS A 73 -4.75 4.46 -4.05
N ASP A 74 -3.73 3.81 -3.50
CA ASP A 74 -3.85 2.90 -2.38
C ASP A 74 -2.96 3.32 -1.21
N LYS A 75 -3.50 3.19 0.04
CA LYS A 75 -2.82 3.49 1.29
C LYS A 75 -3.19 2.47 2.35
N GLY A 76 -2.60 1.30 2.26
CA GLY A 76 -2.71 0.29 3.30
C GLY A 76 -1.86 0.65 4.53
N LYS A 77 -2.45 0.65 5.74
CA LYS A 77 -1.71 0.97 6.96
C LYS A 77 -1.96 -0.03 8.07
N ILE A 78 -0.87 -0.52 8.70
CA ILE A 78 -0.94 -1.33 9.92
C ILE A 78 -0.07 -0.68 11.00
N ASP A 79 -0.69 -0.28 12.11
CA ASP A 79 -0.02 0.10 13.35
C ASP A 79 -0.26 -1.00 14.40
N SER A 80 0.78 -1.79 14.75
CA SER A 80 0.69 -2.96 15.63
C SER A 80 1.60 -2.80 16.85
N TYR A 81 1.00 -2.82 18.03
CA TYR A 81 1.67 -2.73 19.32
C TYR A 81 1.36 -3.97 20.15
N THR A 82 2.33 -4.84 20.35
CA THR A 82 2.12 -6.13 21.02
C THR A 82 3.05 -6.28 22.20
N GLY A 83 2.49 -6.60 23.39
CA GLY A 83 3.27 -6.70 24.60
C GLY A 83 2.88 -7.85 25.54
N ALA A 84 3.87 -8.42 26.24
CA ALA A 84 3.65 -9.41 27.30
C ALA A 84 4.59 -9.19 28.47
N VAL A 85 4.04 -9.14 29.70
CA VAL A 85 4.85 -9.02 30.93
C VAL A 85 4.46 -10.10 31.94
N SER A 86 5.45 -10.78 32.48
CA SER A 86 5.26 -11.80 33.51
C SER A 86 6.13 -11.54 34.75
N VAL A 87 5.57 -11.66 35.93
CA VAL A 87 6.25 -11.42 37.20
C VAL A 87 6.06 -12.58 38.16
N SER A 88 7.13 -13.11 38.77
CA SER A 88 7.06 -14.10 39.85
C SER A 88 8.02 -13.72 40.98
N THR A 89 7.52 -13.58 42.21
CA THR A 89 8.33 -13.14 43.33
C THR A 89 9.11 -14.28 44.04
N HIS A 90 8.78 -15.54 43.81
CA HIS A 90 9.43 -16.68 44.50
C HIS A 90 9.76 -17.86 43.56
N SER A 91 9.58 -17.72 42.25
CA SER A 91 9.79 -18.81 41.31
C SER A 91 10.26 -18.28 39.96
N SER A 92 9.80 -18.87 38.87
CA SER A 92 10.18 -18.50 37.52
C SER A 92 9.08 -17.74 36.79
N ALA A 93 9.47 -16.88 35.84
CA ALA A 93 8.57 -16.15 34.99
C ALA A 93 8.93 -16.32 33.50
N VAL A 94 7.91 -16.40 32.64
CA VAL A 94 8.07 -16.42 31.17
C VAL A 94 7.17 -15.39 30.53
N GLY A 95 7.75 -14.50 29.71
CA GLY A 95 7.02 -13.55 28.89
C GLY A 95 7.29 -13.80 27.40
N ALA A 96 6.23 -13.85 26.58
CA ALA A 96 6.38 -14.02 25.14
C ALA A 96 5.44 -13.11 24.36
N ALA A 97 5.95 -12.42 23.31
CA ALA A 97 5.15 -11.59 22.42
C ALA A 97 5.52 -11.88 20.97
N ILE A 98 4.52 -12.15 20.13
CA ILE A 98 4.69 -12.43 18.70
C ILE A 98 3.74 -11.55 17.90
N GLY A 99 4.25 -10.87 16.88
CA GLY A 99 3.45 -10.09 15.95
C GLY A 99 3.80 -10.40 14.51
N VAL A 100 2.75 -10.55 13.69
CA VAL A 100 2.88 -10.73 12.25
C VAL A 100 1.97 -9.74 11.57
N ASN A 101 2.52 -8.97 10.63
CA ASN A 101 1.79 -7.98 9.86
C ASN A 101 2.07 -8.18 8.38
N LEU A 102 1.01 -8.24 7.59
CA LEU A 102 1.06 -8.45 6.15
C LEU A 102 0.19 -7.41 5.44
N ILE A 103 0.75 -6.76 4.43
CA ILE A 103 0.02 -5.96 3.46
C ILE A 103 0.28 -6.54 2.08
N GLU A 104 -0.81 -6.85 1.36
CA GLU A 104 -0.82 -7.20 -0.05
C GLU A 104 -1.65 -6.14 -0.78
N GLY A 105 -1.06 -5.44 -1.78
CA GLY A 105 -1.70 -4.36 -2.52
C GLY A 105 -1.56 -4.54 -4.03
N ASP A 106 -2.64 -4.26 -4.77
CA ASP A 106 -2.65 -4.25 -6.25
C ASP A 106 -3.32 -2.96 -6.73
N THR A 107 -2.49 -1.97 -7.12
CA THR A 107 -2.93 -0.63 -7.53
C THR A 107 -2.76 -0.44 -9.02
N LYS A 108 -3.86 -0.28 -9.75
CA LYS A 108 -3.88 -0.19 -11.21
C LYS A 108 -4.60 1.03 -11.73
N ALA A 109 -3.94 1.77 -12.62
CA ALA A 109 -4.58 2.82 -13.42
C ALA A 109 -4.30 2.55 -14.90
N TYR A 110 -5.35 2.43 -15.73
CA TYR A 110 -5.11 2.14 -17.13
C TYR A 110 -6.18 2.62 -18.11
N LEU A 111 -5.71 2.81 -19.34
CA LEU A 111 -6.56 3.01 -20.50
C LEU A 111 -6.27 1.89 -21.51
N GLU A 112 -7.26 1.09 -21.83
CA GLU A 112 -7.14 -0.07 -22.71
C GLU A 112 -8.16 -0.01 -23.86
N ASN A 113 -7.70 -0.30 -25.09
CA ASN A 113 -8.51 -0.38 -26.29
C ASN A 113 -9.52 0.78 -26.47
N SER A 114 -9.11 1.99 -26.07
CA SER A 114 -9.97 3.17 -26.06
C SER A 114 -9.44 4.26 -26.96
N GLU A 115 -10.38 5.00 -27.60
CA GLU A 115 -10.07 6.18 -28.39
C GLU A 115 -10.03 7.40 -27.48
N VAL A 116 -9.05 8.29 -27.69
CA VAL A 116 -8.98 9.59 -27.01
C VAL A 116 -8.81 10.68 -28.07
N ALA A 117 -9.71 11.64 -28.08
CA ALA A 117 -9.72 12.75 -29.04
C ALA A 117 -10.31 14.03 -28.43
N GLY A 118 -10.13 15.15 -29.09
CA GLY A 118 -10.85 16.38 -28.79
C GLY A 118 -12.37 16.28 -29.06
N THR A 119 -13.11 17.27 -28.63
CA THR A 119 -14.56 17.32 -28.81
C THR A 119 -14.97 17.56 -30.27
N THR A 120 -14.12 18.23 -31.04
CA THR A 120 -14.28 18.47 -32.47
C THR A 120 -13.51 17.43 -33.28
N GLU A 121 -14.05 17.03 -34.44
CA GLU A 121 -13.39 16.06 -35.33
C GLU A 121 -12.00 16.53 -35.76
N GLY A 122 -10.98 15.68 -35.57
CA GLY A 122 -9.60 15.98 -35.90
C GLY A 122 -8.81 16.73 -34.83
N GLU A 123 -9.46 17.29 -33.83
CA GLU A 123 -8.77 17.96 -32.73
C GLU A 123 -8.17 16.94 -31.74
N LYS A 124 -7.09 17.38 -31.08
CA LYS A 124 -6.48 16.65 -29.95
C LYS A 124 -7.33 16.88 -28.69
N ALA A 125 -7.45 15.84 -27.87
CA ALA A 125 -7.83 16.01 -26.48
C ALA A 125 -6.75 16.88 -25.78
N GLY A 126 -7.06 17.44 -24.64
CA GLY A 126 -6.08 18.14 -23.83
C GLY A 126 -5.03 17.17 -23.28
N ARG A 127 -4.77 17.19 -22.00
CA ARG A 127 -3.82 16.27 -21.36
C ARG A 127 -4.48 14.91 -21.04
N LEU A 128 -3.77 13.81 -21.31
CA LEU A 128 -4.10 12.50 -20.77
C LEU A 128 -3.09 12.13 -19.66
N ALA A 129 -3.57 11.87 -18.46
CA ALA A 129 -2.77 11.41 -17.34
C ALA A 129 -3.33 10.09 -16.82
N VAL A 130 -2.45 9.09 -16.69
CA VAL A 130 -2.74 7.78 -16.10
C VAL A 130 -1.76 7.58 -14.96
N THR A 131 -2.24 7.54 -13.72
CA THR A 131 -1.40 7.53 -12.52
C THR A 131 -1.85 6.44 -11.56
N ALA A 132 -0.93 5.57 -11.16
CA ALA A 132 -1.09 4.61 -10.08
C ALA A 132 -0.11 4.93 -8.96
N ASP A 133 -0.59 5.08 -7.73
CA ASP A 133 0.21 5.47 -6.57
C ASP A 133 -0.11 4.57 -5.39
N GLU A 134 0.93 3.91 -4.86
CA GLU A 134 0.88 2.98 -3.75
C GLU A 134 1.72 3.52 -2.59
N ALA A 135 1.15 3.56 -1.37
CA ALA A 135 1.82 4.09 -0.18
C ALA A 135 1.51 3.28 1.09
N SER A 136 1.76 1.99 1.04
CA SER A 136 1.54 1.09 2.18
C SER A 136 2.54 1.28 3.31
N GLN A 137 2.06 1.21 4.56
CA GLN A 137 2.88 1.42 5.74
C GLN A 137 2.61 0.37 6.83
N ILE A 138 3.69 -0.22 7.36
CA ILE A 138 3.63 -1.03 8.59
C ILE A 138 4.47 -0.37 9.67
N THR A 139 3.87 -0.11 10.84
CA THR A 139 4.58 0.21 12.08
C THR A 139 4.32 -0.89 13.09
N SER A 140 5.37 -1.60 13.53
CA SER A 140 5.26 -2.70 14.48
C SER A 140 6.22 -2.51 15.65
N ILE A 141 5.67 -2.49 16.86
CA ILE A 141 6.46 -2.46 18.09
C ILE A 141 6.06 -3.64 18.97
N ILE A 142 7.01 -4.53 19.24
CA ILE A 142 6.79 -5.73 20.02
C ILE A 142 7.76 -5.77 21.19
N ALA A 143 7.22 -5.95 22.40
CA ALA A 143 8.02 -6.04 23.58
C ALA A 143 7.55 -7.16 24.53
N SER A 144 8.47 -7.88 25.11
CA SER A 144 8.15 -8.79 26.21
C SER A 144 9.07 -8.61 27.41
N GLY A 145 8.56 -8.92 28.60
CA GLY A 145 9.29 -8.81 29.86
C GLY A 145 9.01 -9.99 30.78
N ALA A 146 10.05 -10.41 31.51
CA ALA A 146 9.92 -11.37 32.59
C ALA A 146 10.77 -10.95 33.79
N LEU A 147 10.15 -10.91 34.99
CA LEU A 147 10.82 -10.65 36.26
C LEU A 147 10.60 -11.84 37.19
N ALA A 148 11.66 -12.40 37.73
CA ALA A 148 11.56 -13.54 38.62
C ALA A 148 12.67 -13.57 39.68
N ASP A 149 12.45 -14.29 40.77
CA ASP A 149 13.49 -14.55 41.75
C ASP A 149 14.49 -15.63 41.25
N LYS A 150 14.00 -16.71 40.67
CA LYS A 150 14.87 -17.85 40.27
C LYS A 150 15.29 -17.81 38.81
N ALA A 151 14.34 -17.80 37.89
CA ALA A 151 14.61 -17.78 36.45
C ALA A 151 13.59 -16.95 35.68
N ALA A 152 14.08 -16.04 34.83
CA ALA A 152 13.26 -15.23 33.95
C ALA A 152 13.61 -15.52 32.50
N THR A 153 12.60 -15.79 31.67
CA THR A 153 12.77 -15.94 30.23
C THR A 153 11.82 -15.02 29.49
N SER A 154 12.34 -14.27 28.52
CA SER A 154 11.56 -13.38 27.70
C SER A 154 11.86 -13.59 26.23
N PHE A 155 10.82 -13.63 25.41
CA PHE A 155 10.95 -13.81 23.97
C PHE A 155 10.03 -12.86 23.20
N SER A 156 10.58 -12.20 22.18
CA SER A 156 9.79 -11.39 21.24
C SER A 156 10.14 -11.73 19.81
N ALA A 157 9.12 -11.86 18.97
CA ALA A 157 9.32 -12.05 17.54
C ALA A 157 8.38 -11.17 16.74
N SER A 158 8.87 -10.56 15.66
CA SER A 158 8.08 -9.81 14.71
C SER A 158 8.41 -10.16 13.28
N GLY A 159 7.36 -10.31 12.46
CA GLY A 159 7.45 -10.40 11.02
C GLY A 159 6.58 -9.33 10.37
N ASN A 160 7.17 -8.49 9.51
CA ASN A 160 6.45 -7.53 8.70
C ASN A 160 6.71 -7.84 7.23
N TRP A 161 5.62 -7.90 6.46
CA TRP A 161 5.66 -8.19 5.04
C TRP A 161 4.82 -7.20 4.27
N ILE A 162 5.41 -6.53 3.29
CA ILE A 162 4.70 -5.72 2.30
C ILE A 162 4.98 -6.35 0.94
N HIS A 163 3.92 -6.70 0.22
CA HIS A 163 3.98 -7.16 -1.16
C HIS A 163 2.97 -6.37 -1.97
N THR A 164 3.46 -5.49 -2.86
CA THR A 164 2.60 -4.59 -3.62
C THR A 164 2.95 -4.58 -5.09
N THR A 165 1.92 -4.43 -5.93
CA THR A 165 2.06 -4.23 -7.37
C THR A 165 1.43 -2.90 -7.74
N THR A 166 2.18 -2.04 -8.45
CA THR A 166 1.70 -0.75 -8.94
C THR A 166 1.86 -0.70 -10.45
N ASP A 167 0.76 -0.60 -11.19
CA ASP A 167 0.77 -0.61 -12.66
C ASP A 167 -0.01 0.57 -13.24
N ALA A 168 0.68 1.43 -13.96
CA ALA A 168 0.07 2.47 -14.78
C ALA A 168 0.31 2.18 -16.25
N HIS A 169 -0.74 1.97 -17.06
CA HIS A 169 -0.50 1.68 -18.46
C HIS A 169 -1.55 2.26 -19.42
N VAL A 170 -1.09 2.46 -20.64
CA VAL A 170 -1.94 2.79 -21.78
C VAL A 170 -1.68 1.74 -22.86
N ASP A 171 -2.72 1.01 -23.25
CA ASP A 171 -2.75 0.16 -24.43
C ASP A 171 -3.67 0.78 -25.49
N SER A 172 -3.05 1.40 -26.48
CA SER A 172 -3.79 2.08 -27.54
C SER A 172 -4.32 1.11 -28.61
N GLY A 173 -5.27 0.29 -28.26
CA GLY A 173 -5.99 -0.53 -29.24
C GLY A 173 -6.76 0.29 -30.29
N LYS A 174 -6.95 1.61 -30.09
CA LYS A 174 -7.60 2.57 -31.01
C LYS A 174 -6.74 3.83 -31.20
N ALA A 175 -7.13 4.70 -32.11
CA ALA A 175 -6.43 5.96 -32.34
C ALA A 175 -6.49 6.86 -31.09
N MET A 176 -5.36 7.51 -30.80
CA MET A 176 -5.24 8.42 -29.67
C MET A 176 -4.65 9.75 -30.15
N LYS A 177 -5.36 10.83 -29.91
CA LYS A 177 -4.90 12.21 -30.18
C LYS A 177 -5.02 13.04 -28.91
N THR A 178 -3.90 13.35 -28.31
CA THR A 178 -3.85 14.10 -27.04
C THR A 178 -2.75 15.17 -27.07
N GLY A 179 -2.84 16.17 -26.22
CA GLY A 179 -1.77 17.11 -25.96
C GLY A 179 -0.60 16.39 -25.27
N ALA A 180 -0.48 16.53 -23.97
CA ALA A 180 0.52 15.77 -23.22
C ALA A 180 -0.02 14.42 -22.76
N LEU A 181 0.77 13.35 -22.90
CA LEU A 181 0.52 12.03 -22.34
C LEU A 181 1.48 11.77 -21.17
N THR A 182 0.93 11.53 -19.99
CA THR A 182 1.69 11.14 -18.79
C THR A 182 1.22 9.80 -18.28
N ILE A 183 2.14 8.87 -18.08
CA ILE A 183 1.91 7.57 -17.45
C ILE A 183 2.88 7.49 -16.27
N ASP A 184 2.37 7.42 -15.05
CA ASP A 184 3.19 7.47 -13.83
C ASP A 184 2.75 6.37 -12.88
N ALA A 185 3.67 5.50 -12.49
CA ALA A 185 3.49 4.49 -11.47
C ALA A 185 4.48 4.76 -10.33
N GLY A 186 3.99 4.97 -9.13
CA GLY A 186 4.78 5.25 -7.94
C GLY A 186 4.48 4.29 -6.80
N ASN A 187 5.52 3.84 -6.11
CA ASN A 187 5.41 3.10 -4.85
C ASN A 187 6.28 3.74 -3.77
N HIS A 188 5.66 4.06 -2.65
CA HIS A 188 6.28 4.69 -1.48
C HIS A 188 6.03 3.89 -0.20
N SER A 189 5.98 2.57 -0.34
CA SER A 189 5.67 1.65 0.77
C SER A 189 6.86 1.53 1.72
N ASN A 190 6.59 1.58 3.03
CA ASN A 190 7.62 1.46 4.05
C ASN A 190 7.18 0.64 5.26
N ALA A 191 8.16 0.08 5.98
CA ALA A 191 7.92 -0.63 7.23
C ALA A 191 8.91 -0.20 8.32
N THR A 192 8.39 -0.01 9.53
CA THR A 192 9.16 0.28 10.73
C THR A 192 8.95 -0.82 11.75
N LEU A 193 10.03 -1.34 12.32
CA LEU A 193 10.00 -2.47 13.23
C LEU A 193 10.85 -2.22 14.47
N GLY A 194 10.22 -2.30 15.64
CA GLY A 194 10.88 -2.30 16.93
C GLY A 194 10.60 -3.60 17.71
N VAL A 195 11.63 -4.34 18.10
CA VAL A 195 11.48 -5.55 18.90
C VAL A 195 12.37 -5.48 20.12
N GLY A 196 11.82 -5.72 21.30
CA GLY A 196 12.54 -5.67 22.55
C GLY A 196 12.18 -6.78 23.54
N THR A 197 13.16 -7.25 24.28
CA THR A 197 12.97 -8.19 25.40
C THR A 197 13.70 -7.72 26.65
N GLY A 198 13.10 -7.98 27.81
CA GLY A 198 13.73 -7.78 29.12
C GLY A 198 13.53 -9.00 30.02
N ALA A 199 14.60 -9.50 30.62
CA ALA A 199 14.52 -10.56 31.62
C ALA A 199 15.39 -10.18 32.84
N ILE A 200 14.83 -10.27 34.04
CA ILE A 200 15.52 -9.91 35.30
C ILE A 200 15.30 -11.05 36.30
N SER A 201 16.36 -11.72 36.70
CA SER A 201 16.39 -12.74 37.74
C SER A 201 17.83 -13.19 38.05
N ASN A 202 18.00 -14.16 38.97
CA ASN A 202 19.30 -14.81 39.18
C ASN A 202 19.78 -15.57 37.91
N THR A 203 18.85 -16.09 37.11
CA THR A 203 19.13 -16.69 35.79
C THR A 203 18.18 -16.07 34.77
N ALA A 204 18.68 -15.13 33.97
CA ALA A 204 17.87 -14.37 33.02
C ALA A 204 18.25 -14.70 31.56
N VAL A 205 17.26 -14.98 30.70
CA VAL A 205 17.44 -15.19 29.27
C VAL A 205 16.42 -14.34 28.51
N GLY A 206 16.90 -13.51 27.61
CA GLY A 206 16.07 -12.72 26.69
C GLY A 206 16.52 -12.97 25.24
N ALA A 207 15.55 -13.18 24.35
CA ALA A 207 15.80 -13.32 22.92
C ALA A 207 14.77 -12.57 22.10
N SER A 208 15.21 -11.90 21.03
CA SER A 208 14.31 -11.25 20.08
C SER A 208 14.69 -11.56 18.63
N VAL A 209 13.69 -11.71 17.80
CA VAL A 209 13.82 -11.94 16.35
C VAL A 209 12.97 -10.93 15.61
N ALA A 210 13.52 -10.33 14.57
CA ALA A 210 12.86 -9.37 13.72
C ALA A 210 13.07 -9.72 12.25
N VAL A 211 12.00 -9.79 11.48
CA VAL A 211 12.04 -10.00 10.03
C VAL A 211 11.21 -8.94 9.36
N MET A 212 11.76 -8.31 8.34
CA MET A 212 11.06 -7.32 7.54
C MET A 212 11.34 -7.58 6.06
N VAL A 213 10.29 -7.67 5.28
CA VAL A 213 10.36 -7.85 3.83
C VAL A 213 9.48 -6.78 3.18
N ASN A 214 10.06 -6.05 2.24
CA ASN A 214 9.34 -5.16 1.35
C ASN A 214 9.65 -5.60 -0.08
N ASP A 215 8.64 -6.13 -0.77
CA ASP A 215 8.71 -6.63 -2.13
C ASP A 215 7.66 -5.91 -2.96
N SER A 216 8.11 -5.02 -3.83
CA SER A 216 7.23 -4.10 -4.57
C SER A 216 7.59 -4.08 -6.05
N ASP A 217 6.61 -4.40 -6.87
CA ASP A 217 6.71 -4.31 -8.33
C ASP A 217 6.05 -3.03 -8.84
N VAL A 218 6.81 -2.21 -9.58
CA VAL A 218 6.31 -0.95 -10.17
C VAL A 218 6.48 -0.97 -11.67
N LYS A 219 5.40 -0.74 -12.39
CA LYS A 219 5.40 -0.76 -13.85
C LYS A 219 4.64 0.42 -14.43
N ALA A 220 5.29 1.13 -15.35
CA ALA A 220 4.64 2.12 -16.21
C ALA A 220 4.87 1.73 -17.68
N SER A 221 3.83 1.64 -18.49
CA SER A 221 3.99 1.24 -19.87
C SER A 221 3.02 1.90 -20.85
N LEU A 222 3.53 2.10 -22.07
CA LEU A 222 2.76 2.52 -23.22
C LEU A 222 2.90 1.44 -24.29
N SER A 223 1.80 0.85 -24.70
CA SER A 223 1.76 -0.16 -25.74
C SER A 223 0.75 0.18 -26.84
N GLY A 224 0.91 -0.42 -28.00
CA GLY A 224 0.02 -0.29 -29.13
C GLY A 224 0.08 -1.53 -30.03
N ASP A 225 -1.00 -1.80 -30.76
CA ASP A 225 -1.08 -2.92 -31.68
C ASP A 225 -0.40 -2.56 -33.01
N ALA A 226 0.83 -3.04 -33.20
CA ALA A 226 1.61 -2.83 -34.44
C ALA A 226 0.94 -3.39 -35.71
N LYS A 227 -0.07 -4.24 -35.60
CA LYS A 227 -0.81 -4.80 -36.74
C LYS A 227 -1.98 -3.94 -37.19
N LYS A 228 -2.36 -2.97 -36.40
CA LYS A 228 -3.40 -2.00 -36.72
C LYS A 228 -2.70 -0.67 -36.88
N GLU A 229 -2.65 -0.05 -38.04
CA GLU A 229 -2.12 1.30 -38.30
C GLU A 229 -2.82 2.36 -37.41
N LYS A 230 -2.64 2.27 -36.08
CA LYS A 230 -3.23 3.18 -35.14
C LYS A 230 -2.16 4.04 -34.51
N THR A 231 -2.32 5.31 -34.69
CA THR A 231 -1.34 6.32 -34.33
C THR A 231 -1.66 6.88 -32.95
N ILE A 232 -0.64 6.93 -32.10
CA ILE A 232 -0.63 7.79 -30.92
C ILE A 232 -0.02 9.12 -31.34
N GLU A 233 -0.82 10.15 -31.34
CA GLU A 233 -0.41 11.52 -31.62
C GLU A 233 -0.45 12.32 -30.32
N ALA A 234 0.71 12.68 -29.78
CA ALA A 234 0.85 13.46 -28.56
C ALA A 234 1.90 14.56 -28.72
N ASP A 235 1.71 15.72 -28.07
CA ASP A 235 2.67 16.83 -28.08
C ASP A 235 3.89 16.53 -27.21
N GLY A 236 3.73 15.66 -26.22
CA GLY A 236 4.80 15.16 -25.35
C GLY A 236 4.36 13.87 -24.67
N ILE A 237 5.31 12.97 -24.45
CA ILE A 237 5.07 11.68 -23.80
C ILE A 237 6.04 11.52 -22.62
N SER A 238 5.51 11.25 -21.44
CA SER A 238 6.26 10.91 -20.24
C SER A 238 5.76 9.56 -19.69
N VAL A 239 6.69 8.62 -19.52
CA VAL A 239 6.42 7.32 -18.90
C VAL A 239 7.42 7.14 -17.76
N LYS A 240 6.93 7.02 -16.52
CA LYS A 240 7.77 6.94 -15.33
C LYS A 240 7.29 5.80 -14.42
N ALA A 241 8.24 5.01 -13.92
CA ALA A 241 8.04 4.07 -12.82
C ALA A 241 9.05 4.41 -11.71
N ASP A 242 8.57 4.59 -10.50
CA ASP A 242 9.36 4.99 -9.33
C ASP A 242 9.04 4.09 -8.14
N ASN A 243 10.09 3.49 -7.55
CA ASN A 243 10.00 2.68 -6.35
C ASN A 243 10.98 3.26 -5.32
N ALA A 244 10.45 3.90 -4.26
CA ALA A 244 11.21 4.68 -3.28
C ALA A 244 11.10 4.15 -1.85
#